data_274ad48fb427211422fe9fbf414d36aa
#
_entry.id   274ad48fb427211422fe9fbf414d36aa
#
_cell.length_a   1.000
_cell.length_b   1.000
_cell.length_c   1.000
_cell.angle_alpha   90.00
_cell.angle_beta   90.00
_cell.angle_gamma   90.00
#
_symmetry.space_group_name_H-M   'P 1'
#
loop_
_entity.id
_entity.type
_entity.pdbx_description
1 polymer ?
#
loop_
_entity_poly.entity_id
_entity_poly.type
_entity_poly.pdbx_seq_one_letter_code
_entity_poly.pdbx_strand_id
1 'polypeptide(L)'
;VNKWDLVDKDTSSTKKVEEHIREEISPFVDVPIVFVSSLTKQRVFKAIETAVDVYKRRSQRIPTRKLNDYILPIIEKNPPPALKGKYVKIKFVTQLHSPHPQFAFFCNLPQYVKDPYKRFLENKLRAEYDFSGVTIDIFIRKK
;
A
#
# COMPACT_ATOMS: atom_id res chain seq x y z
N VAL A 1 15.36 12.12 -3.95
CA VAL A 1 16.83 12.16 -3.83
C VAL A 1 17.32 13.44 -4.48
N ASN A 2 17.87 14.35 -3.69
CA ASN A 2 18.37 15.64 -4.16
C ASN A 2 19.89 15.58 -4.45
N LYS A 3 20.43 16.66 -5.03
CA LYS A 3 21.85 16.81 -5.42
C LYS A 3 22.33 15.77 -6.44
N TRP A 4 21.44 15.37 -7.34
CA TRP A 4 21.77 14.39 -8.38
C TRP A 4 22.80 14.88 -9.43
N ASP A 5 23.07 16.18 -9.44
CA ASP A 5 24.13 16.81 -10.22
C ASP A 5 25.56 16.46 -9.76
N LEU A 6 25.72 16.03 -8.50
CA LEU A 6 27.02 15.65 -7.91
C LEU A 6 27.38 14.18 -8.14
N VAL A 7 26.48 13.38 -8.69
CA VAL A 7 26.71 11.95 -8.96
C VAL A 7 27.24 11.79 -10.38
N ASP A 8 28.38 11.13 -10.54
CA ASP A 8 28.92 10.76 -11.84
C ASP A 8 27.91 9.89 -12.59
N LYS A 9 27.50 10.39 -13.77
CA LYS A 9 26.42 9.82 -14.57
C LYS A 9 26.90 8.62 -15.38
N ASP A 10 27.18 7.53 -14.70
CA ASP A 10 27.22 6.22 -15.36
C ASP A 10 25.81 5.63 -15.42
N THR A 11 25.46 4.96 -16.50
CA THR A 11 24.12 4.38 -16.78
C THR A 11 23.67 3.41 -15.68
N SER A 12 24.62 2.86 -14.91
CA SER A 12 24.36 1.95 -13.78
C SER A 12 24.12 2.66 -12.45
N SER A 13 24.53 3.92 -12.29
CA SER A 13 24.53 4.65 -11.01
C SER A 13 23.12 4.87 -10.47
N THR A 14 22.18 5.27 -11.32
CA THR A 14 20.78 5.51 -10.93
C THR A 14 20.12 4.23 -10.41
N LYS A 15 20.33 3.11 -11.10
CA LYS A 15 19.74 1.82 -10.74
C LYS A 15 20.30 1.29 -9.42
N LYS A 16 21.60 1.35 -9.23
CA LYS A 16 22.25 0.92 -7.97
C LYS A 16 21.79 1.73 -6.76
N VAL A 17 21.69 3.06 -6.92
CA VAL A 17 21.21 3.93 -5.83
C VAL A 17 19.72 3.68 -5.56
N GLU A 18 18.91 3.43 -6.57
CA GLU A 18 17.50 3.08 -6.40
C GLU A 18 17.34 1.73 -5.67
N GLU A 19 18.08 0.72 -6.05
CA GLU A 19 18.10 -0.60 -5.39
C GLU A 19 18.49 -0.48 -3.92
N HIS A 20 19.56 0.24 -3.63
CA HIS A 20 19.99 0.48 -2.24
C HIS A 20 18.92 1.22 -1.42
N ILE A 21 18.29 2.26 -1.97
CA ILE A 21 17.20 2.96 -1.29
C ILE A 21 16.02 2.02 -1.02
N ARG A 22 15.65 1.16 -1.99
CA ARG A 22 14.55 0.19 -1.81
C ARG A 22 14.86 -0.85 -0.73
N GLU A 23 16.11 -1.26 -0.59
CA GLU A 23 16.55 -2.13 0.50
C GLU A 23 16.39 -1.45 1.85
N GLU A 24 16.85 -0.21 1.98
CA GLU A 24 16.80 0.58 3.21
C GLU A 24 15.36 0.90 3.67
N ILE A 25 14.44 1.19 2.72
CA ILE A 25 13.06 1.51 3.03
C ILE A 25 12.13 0.29 3.11
N SER A 26 12.68 -0.93 2.95
CA SER A 26 11.89 -2.16 3.05
C SER A 26 11.11 -2.21 4.39
N PRO A 27 9.83 -2.61 4.39
CA PRO A 27 9.07 -3.26 3.29
C PRO A 27 8.33 -2.31 2.33
N PHE A 28 8.56 -1.01 2.36
CA PHE A 28 7.86 -0.01 1.53
C PHE A 28 8.45 0.12 0.13
N VAL A 29 8.46 -0.98 -0.63
CA VAL A 29 9.14 -1.05 -1.94
C VAL A 29 8.41 -0.33 -3.08
N ASP A 30 7.14 0.02 -2.91
CA ASP A 30 6.31 0.67 -3.91
C ASP A 30 6.33 2.22 -3.86
N VAL A 31 7.21 2.79 -3.03
CA VAL A 31 7.38 4.24 -2.92
C VAL A 31 8.03 4.79 -4.20
N PRO A 32 7.46 5.82 -4.85
CA PRO A 32 8.09 6.47 -6.00
C PRO A 32 9.42 7.14 -5.62
N ILE A 33 10.48 6.87 -6.36
CA ILE A 33 11.78 7.49 -6.17
C ILE A 33 12.04 8.46 -7.33
N VAL A 34 12.32 9.72 -7.01
CA VAL A 34 12.63 10.77 -8.00
C VAL A 34 13.99 11.38 -7.67
N PHE A 35 14.89 11.34 -8.65
CA PHE A 35 16.21 11.97 -8.56
C PHE A 35 16.13 13.39 -9.09
N VAL A 36 16.49 14.37 -8.27
CA VAL A 36 16.38 15.80 -8.57
C VAL A 36 17.68 16.54 -8.31
N SER A 37 17.86 17.67 -8.97
CA SER A 37 18.87 18.67 -8.58
C SER A 37 18.20 20.02 -8.44
N SER A 38 18.21 20.56 -7.24
CA SER A 38 17.69 21.89 -6.96
C SER A 38 18.57 22.98 -7.59
N LEU A 39 19.87 22.72 -7.71
CA LEU A 39 20.83 23.66 -8.29
C LEU A 39 20.60 23.82 -9.80
N THR A 40 20.52 22.72 -10.53
CA THR A 40 20.27 22.72 -11.97
C THR A 40 18.81 22.75 -12.36
N LYS A 41 17.90 22.78 -11.38
CA LYS A 41 16.43 22.70 -11.53
C LYS A 41 15.95 21.42 -12.25
N GLN A 42 16.79 20.39 -12.31
CA GLN A 42 16.48 19.14 -12.99
C GLN A 42 15.39 18.35 -12.23
N ARG A 43 14.33 17.99 -12.93
CA ARG A 43 13.22 17.15 -12.44
C ARG A 43 12.49 17.65 -11.19
N VAL A 44 12.64 18.92 -10.80
CA VAL A 44 11.95 19.49 -9.63
C VAL A 44 10.43 19.44 -9.83
N PHE A 45 9.93 19.84 -11.01
CA PHE A 45 8.50 19.75 -11.33
C PHE A 45 7.99 18.30 -11.29
N LYS A 46 8.78 17.33 -11.75
CA LYS A 46 8.43 15.90 -11.68
C LYS A 46 8.26 15.41 -10.25
N ALA A 47 9.07 15.90 -9.31
CA ALA A 47 8.92 15.58 -7.90
C ALA A 47 7.59 16.12 -7.33
N ILE A 48 7.21 17.34 -7.71
CA ILE A 48 5.94 17.95 -7.30
C ILE A 48 4.75 17.17 -7.90
N GLU A 49 4.79 16.86 -9.19
CA GLU A 49 3.75 16.04 -9.85
C GLU A 49 3.60 14.69 -9.16
N THR A 50 4.71 14.00 -8.88
CA THR A 50 4.70 12.72 -8.18
C THR A 50 4.09 12.84 -6.78
N ALA A 51 4.41 13.91 -6.04
CA ALA A 51 3.83 14.17 -4.72
C ALA A 51 2.31 14.40 -4.79
N VAL A 52 1.85 15.15 -5.79
CA VAL A 52 0.40 15.36 -6.04
C VAL A 52 -0.30 14.03 -6.37
N ASP A 53 0.32 13.17 -7.18
CA ASP A 53 -0.26 11.88 -7.52
C ASP A 53 -0.36 10.95 -6.30
N VAL A 54 0.67 10.90 -5.44
CA VAL A 54 0.63 10.17 -4.17
C VAL A 54 -0.45 10.74 -3.26
N TYR A 55 -0.61 12.06 -3.20
CA TYR A 55 -1.68 12.69 -2.42
C TYR A 55 -3.08 12.30 -2.92
N LYS A 56 -3.29 12.26 -4.22
CA LYS A 56 -4.56 11.80 -4.83
C LYS A 56 -4.86 10.36 -4.45
N ARG A 57 -3.86 9.45 -4.56
CA ARG A 57 -4.00 8.04 -4.15
C ARG A 57 -4.32 7.90 -2.66
N ARG A 58 -3.65 8.70 -1.82
CA ARG A 58 -3.91 8.76 -0.37
C ARG A 58 -5.35 9.19 -0.06
N SER A 59 -5.88 10.13 -0.81
CA SER A 59 -7.22 10.69 -0.63
C SER A 59 -8.32 9.86 -1.30
N GLN A 60 -7.96 8.79 -2.02
CA GLN A 60 -8.89 7.94 -2.74
C GLN A 60 -9.92 7.30 -1.80
N ARG A 61 -11.20 7.36 -2.20
CA ARG A 61 -12.31 6.73 -1.50
C ARG A 61 -12.95 5.67 -2.39
N ILE A 62 -13.05 4.47 -1.85
CA ILE A 62 -13.63 3.33 -2.55
C ILE A 62 -15.04 3.12 -2.00
N PRO A 63 -16.10 3.13 -2.84
CA PRO A 63 -17.45 2.81 -2.41
C PRO A 63 -17.49 1.43 -1.74
N THR A 64 -18.15 1.34 -0.60
CA THR A 64 -18.23 0.11 0.20
C THR A 64 -18.75 -1.08 -0.60
N ARG A 65 -19.74 -0.88 -1.48
CA ARG A 65 -20.26 -1.92 -2.36
C ARG A 65 -19.16 -2.47 -3.28
N LYS A 66 -18.48 -1.60 -4.01
CA LYS A 66 -17.40 -1.98 -4.93
C LYS A 66 -16.28 -2.74 -4.21
N LEU A 67 -15.93 -2.29 -2.99
CA LEU A 67 -14.93 -2.92 -2.16
C LEU A 67 -15.34 -4.34 -1.75
N ASN A 68 -16.60 -4.54 -1.33
CA ASN A 68 -17.10 -5.86 -0.95
C ASN A 68 -17.26 -6.79 -2.16
N ASP A 69 -17.79 -6.29 -3.28
CA ASP A 69 -17.95 -7.06 -4.52
C ASP A 69 -16.61 -7.62 -5.03
N TYR A 70 -15.50 -6.88 -4.81
CA TYR A 70 -14.16 -7.33 -5.17
C TYR A 70 -13.55 -8.30 -4.15
N ILE A 71 -13.50 -7.92 -2.87
CA ILE A 71 -12.66 -8.61 -1.89
C ILE A 71 -13.32 -9.85 -1.28
N LEU A 72 -14.64 -9.86 -1.09
CA LEU A 72 -15.33 -10.98 -0.43
C LEU A 72 -15.20 -12.30 -1.22
N PRO A 73 -15.35 -12.35 -2.55
CA PRO A 73 -15.12 -13.58 -3.32
C PRO A 73 -13.69 -14.10 -3.21
N ILE A 74 -12.70 -13.21 -3.07
CA ILE A 74 -11.30 -13.59 -2.87
C ILE A 74 -11.10 -14.23 -1.49
N ILE A 75 -11.73 -13.65 -0.46
CA ILE A 75 -11.69 -14.17 0.91
C ILE A 75 -12.42 -15.54 1.01
N GLU A 76 -13.52 -15.71 0.31
CA GLU A 76 -14.24 -16.99 0.27
C GLU A 76 -13.42 -18.12 -0.34
N LYS A 77 -12.66 -17.83 -1.39
CA LYS A 77 -11.71 -18.76 -2.02
C LYS A 77 -10.47 -19.04 -1.16
N ASN A 78 -10.05 -18.06 -0.38
CA ASN A 78 -8.85 -18.11 0.45
C ASN A 78 -9.17 -17.60 1.86
N PRO A 79 -9.95 -18.36 2.66
CA PRO A 79 -10.33 -17.93 4.01
C PRO A 79 -9.13 -17.87 4.96
N PRO A 80 -9.23 -17.09 6.04
CA PRO A 80 -8.20 -17.12 7.09
C PRO A 80 -7.96 -18.56 7.58
N PRO A 81 -6.71 -18.96 7.81
CA PRO A 81 -6.41 -20.30 8.33
C PRO A 81 -7.16 -20.58 9.63
N ALA A 82 -7.76 -21.77 9.71
CA ALA A 82 -8.39 -22.21 10.94
C ALA A 82 -7.36 -22.34 12.06
N LEU A 83 -7.66 -21.80 13.23
CA LEU A 83 -6.79 -21.89 14.40
C LEU A 83 -7.53 -22.57 15.54
N LYS A 84 -6.95 -23.64 16.11
CA LYS A 84 -7.57 -24.44 17.19
C LYS A 84 -9.01 -24.89 16.87
N GLY A 85 -9.25 -25.31 15.63
CA GLY A 85 -10.59 -25.73 15.16
C GLY A 85 -11.60 -24.59 15.00
N LYS A 86 -11.18 -23.32 15.13
CA LYS A 86 -12.04 -22.15 14.95
C LYS A 86 -11.92 -21.59 13.54
N TYR A 87 -13.06 -21.44 12.86
CA TYR A 87 -13.15 -20.87 11.51
C TYR A 87 -13.53 -19.39 11.59
N VAL A 88 -12.69 -18.56 10.96
CA VAL A 88 -12.94 -17.12 10.83
C VAL A 88 -13.77 -16.88 9.58
N LYS A 89 -14.90 -16.20 9.71
CA LYS A 89 -15.73 -15.76 8.59
C LYS A 89 -15.76 -14.24 8.54
N ILE A 90 -15.11 -13.66 7.54
CA ILE A 90 -15.17 -12.23 7.23
C ILE A 90 -16.45 -12.00 6.42
N LYS A 91 -17.32 -11.09 6.87
CA LYS A 91 -18.64 -10.86 6.28
C LYS A 91 -18.77 -9.53 5.56
N PHE A 92 -17.92 -8.58 5.89
CA PHE A 92 -18.06 -7.21 5.43
C PHE A 92 -16.74 -6.47 5.57
N VAL A 93 -16.46 -5.54 4.63
CA VAL A 93 -15.34 -4.62 4.68
C VAL A 93 -15.79 -3.21 4.36
N THR A 94 -15.21 -2.22 5.00
CA THR A 94 -15.43 -0.81 4.71
C THR A 94 -14.14 -0.01 4.85
N GLN A 95 -14.00 1.05 4.07
CA GLN A 95 -12.95 2.03 4.26
C GLN A 95 -13.38 3.02 5.35
N LEU A 96 -12.52 3.23 6.33
CA LEU A 96 -12.77 4.15 7.43
C LEU A 96 -12.56 5.61 6.99
N HIS A 97 -13.19 6.54 7.69
CA HIS A 97 -12.96 7.97 7.51
C HIS A 97 -11.65 8.35 8.20
N SER A 98 -10.59 8.54 7.43
CA SER A 98 -9.24 8.76 7.92
C SER A 98 -8.43 9.56 6.90
N PRO A 99 -7.37 10.29 7.31
CA PRO A 99 -6.47 11.00 6.40
C PRO A 99 -5.69 10.11 5.43
N HIS A 100 -5.57 8.81 5.72
CA HIS A 100 -4.95 7.82 4.85
C HIS A 100 -5.84 6.57 4.75
N PRO A 101 -5.64 5.69 3.74
CA PRO A 101 -6.48 4.53 3.54
C PRO A 101 -6.42 3.55 4.72
N GLN A 102 -7.55 3.37 5.40
CA GLN A 102 -7.74 2.42 6.48
C GLN A 102 -8.96 1.57 6.17
N PHE A 103 -8.82 0.24 6.27
CA PHE A 103 -9.88 -0.70 5.96
C PHE A 103 -10.23 -1.54 7.18
N ALA A 104 -11.51 -1.57 7.54
CA ALA A 104 -12.03 -2.40 8.62
C ALA A 104 -12.75 -3.62 8.04
N PHE A 105 -12.23 -4.80 8.36
CA PHE A 105 -12.81 -6.10 8.03
C PHE A 105 -13.56 -6.65 9.22
N PHE A 106 -14.85 -6.89 9.05
CA PHE A 106 -15.72 -7.36 10.13
C PHE A 106 -15.91 -8.87 10.06
N CYS A 107 -15.58 -9.56 11.14
CA CYS A 107 -15.64 -11.01 11.23
C CYS A 107 -16.19 -11.49 12.59
N ASN A 108 -16.43 -12.81 12.69
CA ASN A 108 -16.89 -13.45 13.92
C ASN A 108 -15.80 -13.56 15.00
N LEU A 109 -14.54 -13.80 14.62
CA LEU A 109 -13.44 -14.15 15.51
C LEU A 109 -12.15 -13.37 15.15
N PRO A 110 -12.10 -12.05 15.42
CA PRO A 110 -10.98 -11.18 14.99
C PRO A 110 -9.63 -11.59 15.57
N GLN A 111 -9.60 -12.14 16.80
CA GLN A 111 -8.37 -12.56 17.48
C GLN A 111 -7.62 -13.72 16.79
N TYR A 112 -8.27 -14.40 15.86
CA TYR A 112 -7.67 -15.52 15.12
C TYR A 112 -7.13 -15.10 13.74
N VAL A 113 -7.35 -13.86 13.31
CA VAL A 113 -6.76 -13.33 12.07
C VAL A 113 -5.35 -12.85 12.36
N LYS A 114 -4.36 -13.55 11.82
CA LYS A 114 -2.94 -13.26 12.03
C LYS A 114 -2.39 -12.26 10.99
N ASP A 115 -1.25 -11.64 11.29
CA ASP A 115 -0.63 -10.63 10.45
C ASP A 115 -0.30 -11.10 9.02
N PRO A 116 0.13 -12.35 8.76
CA PRO A 116 0.30 -12.82 7.38
C PRO A 116 -0.98 -12.72 6.55
N TYR A 117 -2.16 -12.95 7.16
CA TYR A 117 -3.44 -12.82 6.46
C TYR A 117 -3.82 -11.35 6.22
N LYS A 118 -3.49 -10.45 7.15
CA LYS A 118 -3.67 -8.99 6.93
C LYS A 118 -2.82 -8.53 5.75
N ARG A 119 -1.57 -8.99 5.63
CA ARG A 119 -0.70 -8.69 4.48
C ARG A 119 -1.28 -9.24 3.17
N PHE A 120 -1.86 -10.44 3.21
CA PHE A 120 -2.57 -10.98 2.05
C PHE A 120 -3.72 -10.06 1.61
N LEU A 121 -4.55 -9.58 2.54
CA LEU A 121 -5.65 -8.65 2.26
C LEU A 121 -5.13 -7.31 1.70
N GLU A 122 -4.08 -6.76 2.29
CA GLU A 122 -3.41 -5.55 1.80
C GLU A 122 -2.92 -5.73 0.37
N ASN A 123 -2.21 -6.82 0.07
CA ASN A 123 -1.71 -7.12 -1.27
C ASN A 123 -2.85 -7.23 -2.29
N LYS A 124 -4.00 -7.80 -1.91
CA LYS A 124 -5.17 -7.87 -2.79
C LYS A 124 -5.78 -6.50 -3.06
N LEU A 125 -5.85 -5.64 -2.04
CA LEU A 125 -6.31 -4.24 -2.22
C LEU A 125 -5.35 -3.45 -3.11
N ARG A 126 -4.03 -3.60 -2.95
CA ARG A 126 -3.02 -2.95 -3.80
C ARG A 126 -3.05 -3.44 -5.25
N ALA A 127 -3.41 -4.69 -5.48
CA ALA A 127 -3.53 -5.25 -6.83
C ALA A 127 -4.71 -4.68 -7.61
N GLU A 128 -5.81 -4.34 -6.93
CA GLU A 128 -7.01 -3.77 -7.56
C GLU A 128 -7.00 -2.24 -7.60
N TYR A 129 -6.49 -1.62 -6.53
CA TYR A 129 -6.52 -0.16 -6.37
C TYR A 129 -5.11 0.38 -6.29
N ASP A 130 -4.82 1.42 -7.08
CA ASP A 130 -3.51 2.07 -7.06
C ASP A 130 -3.29 2.84 -5.74
N PHE A 131 -2.54 2.24 -4.85
CA PHE A 131 -2.06 2.84 -3.60
C PHE A 131 -0.53 2.99 -3.58
N SER A 132 0.10 3.08 -4.76
CA SER A 132 1.56 3.25 -4.85
C SER A 132 2.04 4.47 -4.08
N GLY A 133 3.01 4.27 -3.20
CA GLY A 133 3.55 5.31 -2.32
C GLY A 133 2.67 5.67 -1.12
N VAL A 134 1.60 4.92 -0.85
CA VAL A 134 0.66 5.19 0.24
C VAL A 134 0.60 3.99 1.19
N THR A 135 0.67 4.24 2.49
CA THR A 135 0.44 3.21 3.52
C THR A 135 -1.04 2.86 3.61
N ILE A 136 -1.32 1.58 3.85
CA ILE A 136 -2.67 1.05 4.08
C ILE A 136 -2.71 0.38 5.44
N ASP A 137 -3.70 0.71 6.26
CA ASP A 137 -3.94 0.01 7.52
C ASP A 137 -5.10 -0.97 7.39
N ILE A 138 -4.88 -2.19 7.88
CA ILE A 138 -5.90 -3.25 7.94
C ILE A 138 -6.31 -3.49 9.38
N PHE A 139 -7.56 -3.21 9.70
CA PHE A 139 -8.17 -3.48 10.99
C PHE A 139 -9.11 -4.67 10.89
N ILE A 140 -9.01 -5.59 11.85
CA ILE A 140 -9.94 -6.70 11.99
C ILE A 140 -10.82 -6.41 13.18
N ARG A 141 -12.13 -6.37 12.97
CA ARG A 141 -13.12 -6.01 13.99
C ARG A 141 -14.18 -7.08 14.17
N LYS A 142 -14.71 -7.18 15.36
CA LYS A 142 -15.87 -8.03 15.63
C LYS A 142 -17.12 -7.37 15.04
N LYS A 143 -17.95 -8.20 14.39
CA LYS A 143 -19.26 -7.76 13.92
C LYS A 143 -20.25 -7.89 15.07
#